data_95aa3cc7b323a5896865716d9c98844a
#
_entry.id   95aa3cc7b323a5896865716d9c98844a
#
_cell.length_a   1.000
_cell.length_b   1.000
_cell.length_c   1.000
_cell.angle_alpha   90.00
_cell.angle_beta   90.00
_cell.angle_gamma   90.00
#
_symmetry.space_group_name_H-M   'P 1'
#
loop_
_entity.id
_entity.type
_entity.pdbx_description
1 polymer ?
#
loop_
_entity_poly.entity_id
_entity_poly.type
_entity_poly.pdbx_seq_one_letter_code
_entity_poly.pdbx_strand_id
1 'polypeptide(L)'
;MKKVITASIVLYNTNPIDLQKAINSFFITKQNTKLYLIDNSLVDVLRDFKYFNSRVEYIHNPKNPGYGASHNVAIQKAMELGSKYHFIINPDIYFKGDVITPMVEYMEIDATIGMMMPQVLNDDGSIQYLPKLLPSPFSIFRRKIKKPYATYLKFINILIMNQKKYLL
;
A
#
# COMPACT_ATOMS: atom_id res chain seq x y z
N MET A 1 -15.08 -11.07 -20.07
CA MET A 1 -14.74 -9.66 -19.68
C MET A 1 -13.53 -9.70 -18.74
N LYS A 2 -12.47 -8.91 -18.99
CA LYS A 2 -11.36 -8.79 -18.04
C LYS A 2 -11.90 -8.20 -16.73
N LYS A 3 -11.68 -8.89 -15.60
CA LYS A 3 -12.10 -8.40 -14.29
C LYS A 3 -11.39 -7.08 -13.98
N VAL A 4 -12.09 -6.16 -13.33
CA VAL A 4 -11.53 -4.87 -12.90
C VAL A 4 -10.61 -5.12 -11.70
N ILE A 5 -9.43 -4.54 -11.72
CA ILE A 5 -8.51 -4.46 -10.58
C ILE A 5 -8.73 -3.10 -9.93
N THR A 6 -8.87 -3.06 -8.63
CA THR A 6 -9.10 -1.82 -7.91
C THR A 6 -7.90 -1.45 -7.02
N ALA A 7 -7.77 -0.18 -6.73
CA ALA A 7 -6.81 0.31 -5.75
C ALA A 7 -7.41 1.42 -4.90
N SER A 8 -6.82 1.67 -3.75
CA SER A 8 -7.13 2.83 -2.92
C SER A 8 -5.89 3.52 -2.39
N ILE A 9 -5.96 4.84 -2.34
CA ILE A 9 -5.00 5.72 -1.69
C ILE A 9 -5.77 6.55 -0.66
N VAL A 10 -5.35 6.51 0.60
CA VAL A 10 -5.92 7.35 1.65
C VAL A 10 -5.07 8.61 1.79
N LEU A 11 -5.73 9.76 1.73
CA LEU A 11 -5.10 11.07 1.77
C LEU A 11 -5.37 11.75 3.11
N TYR A 12 -4.37 12.45 3.62
CA TYR A 12 -4.50 13.34 4.77
C TYR A 12 -3.43 14.42 4.71
N ASN A 13 -3.78 15.64 4.35
CA ASN A 13 -2.84 16.73 4.09
C ASN A 13 -1.69 16.32 3.14
N THR A 14 -2.03 15.52 2.15
CA THR A 14 -1.08 14.87 1.23
C THR A 14 -0.48 15.90 0.27
N ASN A 15 0.83 15.76 -0.01
CA ASN A 15 1.50 16.56 -1.02
C ASN A 15 0.95 16.23 -2.42
N PRO A 16 0.46 17.21 -3.19
CA PRO A 16 -0.11 16.97 -4.53
C PRO A 16 0.90 16.36 -5.52
N ILE A 17 2.19 16.71 -5.41
CA ILE A 17 3.24 16.22 -6.30
C ILE A 17 3.47 14.72 -6.10
N ASP A 18 3.52 14.26 -4.84
CA ASP A 18 3.72 12.85 -4.52
C ASP A 18 2.49 12.03 -4.92
N LEU A 19 1.28 12.55 -4.63
CA LEU A 19 0.04 11.94 -5.08
C LEU A 19 -0.01 11.79 -6.60
N GLN A 20 0.40 12.81 -7.34
CA GLN A 20 0.43 12.76 -8.80
C GLN A 20 1.38 11.68 -9.32
N LYS A 21 2.58 11.53 -8.71
CA LYS A 21 3.52 10.45 -9.04
C LYS A 21 2.91 9.08 -8.76
N ALA A 22 2.27 8.91 -7.61
CA ALA A 22 1.61 7.66 -7.22
C ALA A 22 0.52 7.27 -8.24
N ILE A 23 -0.38 8.21 -8.58
CA ILE A 23 -1.46 7.99 -9.55
C ILE A 23 -0.90 7.65 -10.93
N ASN A 24 0.07 8.42 -11.42
CA ASN A 24 0.69 8.19 -12.73
C ASN A 24 1.29 6.80 -12.80
N SER A 25 2.03 6.41 -11.77
CA SER A 25 2.70 5.11 -11.73
C SER A 25 1.72 3.94 -11.67
N PHE A 26 0.61 4.09 -10.95
CA PHE A 26 -0.45 3.08 -10.90
C PHE A 26 -1.08 2.84 -12.27
N PHE A 27 -1.26 3.89 -13.09
CA PHE A 27 -1.89 3.77 -14.40
C PHE A 27 -0.94 3.37 -15.54
N ILE A 28 0.33 3.07 -15.26
CA ILE A 28 1.26 2.48 -16.26
C ILE A 28 0.76 1.10 -16.72
N THR A 29 0.08 0.35 -15.85
CA THR A 29 -0.42 -0.98 -16.16
C THR A 29 -1.44 -0.96 -17.31
N LYS A 30 -1.40 -2.01 -18.14
CA LYS A 30 -2.39 -2.29 -19.21
C LYS A 30 -3.64 -3.00 -18.71
N GLN A 31 -3.70 -3.30 -17.41
CA GLN A 31 -4.87 -3.94 -16.81
C GLN A 31 -6.06 -2.96 -16.74
N ASN A 32 -7.27 -3.53 -16.74
CA ASN A 32 -8.47 -2.74 -16.48
C ASN A 32 -8.52 -2.38 -14.98
N THR A 33 -8.26 -1.10 -14.65
CA THR A 33 -8.09 -0.66 -13.27
C THR A 33 -9.02 0.48 -12.91
N LYS A 34 -9.40 0.56 -11.61
CA LYS A 34 -10.08 1.70 -11.01
C LYS A 34 -9.37 2.10 -9.71
N LEU A 35 -9.21 3.40 -9.47
CA LEU A 35 -8.53 3.96 -8.31
C LEU A 35 -9.51 4.79 -7.48
N TYR A 36 -9.55 4.52 -6.17
CA TYR A 36 -10.28 5.28 -5.18
C TYR A 36 -9.30 6.16 -4.38
N LEU A 37 -9.55 7.46 -4.35
CA LEU A 37 -8.87 8.42 -3.50
C LEU A 37 -9.80 8.76 -2.34
N ILE A 38 -9.44 8.37 -1.11
CA ILE A 38 -10.23 8.64 0.09
C ILE A 38 -9.53 9.76 0.85
N ASP A 39 -10.05 10.96 0.78
CA ASP A 39 -9.44 12.15 1.40
C ASP A 39 -10.05 12.42 2.78
N ASN A 40 -9.25 12.19 3.80
CA ASN A 40 -9.58 12.44 5.21
C ASN A 40 -9.17 13.84 5.68
N SER A 41 -8.65 14.69 4.80
CA SER A 41 -8.30 16.07 5.13
C SER A 41 -9.55 16.88 5.48
N LEU A 42 -9.39 17.89 6.32
CA LEU A 42 -10.51 18.75 6.72
C LEU A 42 -11.07 19.52 5.51
N VAL A 43 -10.20 19.93 4.60
CA VAL A 43 -10.55 20.67 3.38
C VAL A 43 -10.14 19.85 2.16
N ASP A 44 -11.00 19.77 1.15
CA ASP A 44 -10.84 18.93 -0.05
C ASP A 44 -10.01 19.62 -1.17
N VAL A 45 -8.85 20.14 -0.81
CA VAL A 45 -7.94 20.83 -1.76
C VAL A 45 -7.47 19.95 -2.92
N LEU A 46 -7.57 18.62 -2.77
CA LEU A 46 -7.16 17.64 -3.78
C LEU A 46 -8.34 17.12 -4.62
N ARG A 47 -9.52 17.75 -4.51
CA ARG A 47 -10.74 17.37 -5.25
C ARG A 47 -10.52 17.22 -6.75
N ASP A 48 -9.71 18.07 -7.35
CA ASP A 48 -9.53 18.10 -8.81
C ASP A 48 -8.79 16.90 -9.36
N PHE A 49 -8.15 16.08 -8.49
CA PHE A 49 -7.59 14.81 -8.90
C PHE A 49 -8.63 13.81 -9.45
N LYS A 50 -9.93 14.01 -9.18
CA LYS A 50 -11.00 13.24 -9.83
C LYS A 50 -11.06 13.39 -11.35
N TYR A 51 -10.54 14.50 -11.89
CA TYR A 51 -10.50 14.77 -13.32
C TYR A 51 -9.21 14.29 -13.99
N PHE A 52 -8.23 13.85 -13.21
CA PHE A 52 -6.93 13.43 -13.70
C PHE A 52 -7.00 12.20 -14.64
N ASN A 53 -7.92 11.28 -14.34
CA ASN A 53 -8.19 10.11 -15.15
C ASN A 53 -9.64 9.66 -14.90
N SER A 54 -10.38 9.28 -15.95
CA SER A 54 -11.77 8.79 -15.82
C SER A 54 -11.94 7.56 -14.92
N ARG A 55 -10.85 6.85 -14.63
CA ARG A 55 -10.82 5.70 -13.72
C ARG A 55 -10.55 6.08 -12.27
N VAL A 56 -10.41 7.37 -11.94
CA VAL A 56 -10.26 7.86 -10.57
C VAL A 56 -11.62 8.23 -9.99
N GLU A 57 -11.91 7.76 -8.80
CA GLU A 57 -13.04 8.19 -7.97
C GLU A 57 -12.51 8.83 -6.69
N TYR A 58 -12.86 10.09 -6.46
CA TYR A 58 -12.46 10.85 -5.29
C TYR A 58 -13.62 10.94 -4.29
N ILE A 59 -13.33 10.60 -3.03
CA ILE A 59 -14.28 10.61 -1.91
C ILE A 59 -13.69 11.43 -0.78
N HIS A 60 -14.35 12.56 -0.46
CA HIS A 60 -13.98 13.41 0.67
C HIS A 60 -14.64 12.93 1.96
N ASN A 61 -13.86 12.68 3.00
CA ASN A 61 -14.32 12.19 4.30
C ASN A 61 -13.66 12.96 5.46
N PRO A 62 -14.06 14.21 5.71
CA PRO A 62 -13.43 15.09 6.71
C PRO A 62 -13.59 14.61 8.16
N LYS A 63 -14.42 13.60 8.42
CA LYS A 63 -14.54 12.96 9.74
C LYS A 63 -13.30 12.17 10.13
N ASN A 64 -12.41 11.88 9.17
CA ASN A 64 -11.16 11.15 9.37
C ASN A 64 -11.29 9.92 10.29
N PRO A 65 -11.97 8.86 9.87
CA PRO A 65 -12.16 7.66 10.68
C PRO A 65 -10.86 6.86 10.88
N GLY A 66 -9.77 7.33 10.28
CA GLY A 66 -8.46 6.70 10.28
C GLY A 66 -8.16 5.89 9.01
N TYR A 67 -6.89 5.55 8.83
CA TYR A 67 -6.33 4.94 7.63
C TYR A 67 -7.05 3.64 7.23
N GLY A 68 -7.15 2.67 8.14
CA GLY A 68 -7.77 1.38 7.84
C GLY A 68 -9.25 1.49 7.52
N ALA A 69 -10.01 2.30 8.27
CA ALA A 69 -11.44 2.51 8.04
C ALA A 69 -11.69 3.17 6.66
N SER A 70 -10.82 4.07 6.24
CA SER A 70 -10.91 4.71 4.93
C SER A 70 -10.61 3.74 3.79
N HIS A 71 -9.60 2.87 3.91
CA HIS A 71 -9.39 1.80 2.94
C HIS A 71 -10.58 0.84 2.85
N ASN A 72 -11.25 0.54 3.99
CA ASN A 72 -12.43 -0.32 3.99
C ASN A 72 -13.58 0.25 3.16
N VAL A 73 -13.74 1.58 3.08
CA VAL A 73 -14.72 2.22 2.18
C VAL A 73 -14.43 1.85 0.72
N ALA A 74 -13.18 1.92 0.30
CA ALA A 74 -12.78 1.58 -1.06
C ALA A 74 -12.86 0.06 -1.32
N ILE A 75 -12.52 -0.77 -0.34
CA ILE A 75 -12.63 -2.23 -0.43
C ILE A 75 -14.10 -2.64 -0.61
N GLN A 76 -15.02 -2.03 0.13
CA GLN A 76 -16.45 -2.29 -0.05
C GLN A 76 -16.90 -1.97 -1.48
N LYS A 77 -16.52 -0.83 -2.02
CA LYS A 77 -16.80 -0.47 -3.43
C LYS A 77 -16.14 -1.42 -4.43
N ALA A 78 -14.95 -1.93 -4.12
CA ALA A 78 -14.26 -2.93 -4.93
C ALA A 78 -15.05 -4.25 -4.97
N MET A 79 -15.59 -4.69 -3.84
CA MET A 79 -16.44 -5.89 -3.74
C MET A 79 -17.74 -5.71 -4.55
N GLU A 80 -18.42 -4.57 -4.42
CA GLU A 80 -19.62 -4.23 -5.19
C GLU A 80 -19.36 -4.23 -6.70
N LEU A 81 -18.16 -3.80 -7.12
CA LEU A 81 -17.71 -3.83 -8.52
C LEU A 81 -17.31 -5.23 -9.01
N GLY A 82 -17.24 -6.23 -8.11
CA GLY A 82 -16.77 -7.58 -8.42
C GLY A 82 -15.26 -7.66 -8.68
N SER A 83 -14.47 -6.75 -8.11
CA SER A 83 -13.01 -6.79 -8.20
C SER A 83 -12.45 -7.99 -7.46
N LYS A 84 -11.55 -8.75 -8.11
CA LYS A 84 -10.87 -9.89 -7.47
C LYS A 84 -9.67 -9.44 -6.65
N TYR A 85 -9.00 -8.36 -7.07
CA TYR A 85 -7.79 -7.84 -6.44
C TYR A 85 -7.92 -6.37 -6.11
N HIS A 86 -7.56 -6.00 -4.90
CA HIS A 86 -7.56 -4.62 -4.42
C HIS A 86 -6.18 -4.25 -3.90
N PHE A 87 -5.59 -3.18 -4.45
CA PHE A 87 -4.29 -2.67 -4.04
C PHE A 87 -4.47 -1.56 -3.00
N ILE A 88 -3.74 -1.66 -1.90
CA ILE A 88 -3.63 -0.61 -0.88
C ILE A 88 -2.31 0.10 -1.11
N ILE A 89 -2.35 1.38 -1.47
CA ILE A 89 -1.18 2.16 -1.89
C ILE A 89 -1.07 3.40 -0.99
N ASN A 90 0.14 3.68 -0.50
CA ASN A 90 0.41 4.93 0.18
C ASN A 90 0.57 6.08 -0.83
N PRO A 91 0.20 7.32 -0.48
CA PRO A 91 0.24 8.45 -1.40
C PRO A 91 1.65 8.89 -1.82
N ASP A 92 2.69 8.42 -1.13
CA ASP A 92 4.11 8.69 -1.34
C ASP A 92 4.86 7.53 -2.04
N ILE A 93 4.14 6.47 -2.43
CA ILE A 93 4.72 5.32 -3.15
C ILE A 93 4.46 5.46 -4.64
N TYR A 94 5.47 5.22 -5.46
CA TYR A 94 5.34 5.15 -6.91
C TYR A 94 6.09 3.93 -7.50
N PHE A 95 5.60 3.44 -8.62
CA PHE A 95 6.15 2.27 -9.31
C PHE A 95 7.11 2.68 -10.44
N LYS A 96 8.21 1.94 -10.59
CA LYS A 96 9.13 2.08 -11.74
C LYS A 96 8.77 1.07 -12.84
N GLY A 97 7.55 1.19 -13.41
CA GLY A 97 7.05 0.28 -14.44
C GLY A 97 5.76 -0.42 -14.02
N ASP A 98 5.33 -1.42 -14.81
CA ASP A 98 4.12 -2.19 -14.51
C ASP A 98 4.39 -3.23 -13.42
N VAL A 99 4.05 -2.91 -12.18
CA VAL A 99 4.12 -3.80 -11.02
C VAL A 99 2.81 -4.57 -10.82
N ILE A 100 1.70 -4.01 -11.31
CA ILE A 100 0.35 -4.56 -11.09
C ILE A 100 0.18 -5.89 -11.83
N THR A 101 0.57 -5.94 -13.12
CA THR A 101 0.39 -7.14 -13.94
C THR A 101 1.10 -8.35 -13.35
N PRO A 102 2.43 -8.32 -13.06
CA PRO A 102 3.12 -9.50 -12.52
C PRO A 102 2.61 -9.91 -11.13
N MET A 103 2.18 -8.97 -10.28
CA MET A 103 1.58 -9.32 -9.00
C MET A 103 0.28 -10.09 -9.16
N VAL A 104 -0.59 -9.63 -10.06
CA VAL A 104 -1.86 -10.32 -10.35
C VAL A 104 -1.61 -11.70 -10.94
N GLU A 105 -0.69 -11.82 -11.90
CA GLU A 105 -0.33 -13.09 -12.51
C GLU A 105 0.19 -14.09 -11.47
N TYR A 106 1.04 -13.62 -10.54
CA TYR A 106 1.55 -14.47 -9.47
C TYR A 106 0.44 -14.97 -8.53
N MET A 107 -0.51 -14.09 -8.16
CA MET A 107 -1.66 -14.47 -7.33
C MET A 107 -2.65 -15.41 -8.05
N GLU A 108 -2.66 -15.43 -9.40
CA GLU A 108 -3.47 -16.38 -10.16
C GLU A 108 -2.86 -17.79 -10.21
N ILE A 109 -1.53 -17.91 -10.02
CA ILE A 109 -0.84 -19.23 -10.00
C ILE A 109 -1.17 -20.01 -8.73
N ASP A 110 -1.29 -19.32 -7.58
CA ASP A 110 -1.54 -19.95 -6.29
C ASP A 110 -2.72 -19.31 -5.56
N ALA A 111 -3.86 -20.00 -5.59
CA ALA A 111 -5.10 -19.55 -4.95
C ALA A 111 -5.04 -19.50 -3.41
N THR A 112 -4.00 -20.04 -2.79
CA THR A 112 -3.79 -19.99 -1.33
C THR A 112 -3.19 -18.66 -0.88
N ILE A 113 -2.64 -17.85 -1.81
CA ILE A 113 -2.10 -16.53 -1.51
C ILE A 113 -3.24 -15.55 -1.26
N GLY A 114 -3.43 -15.18 0.00
CA GLY A 114 -4.44 -14.19 0.40
C GLY A 114 -3.97 -12.74 0.28
N MET A 115 -2.65 -12.49 0.40
CA MET A 115 -2.05 -11.16 0.34
C MET A 115 -0.58 -11.24 -0.09
N MET A 116 -0.13 -10.26 -0.87
CA MET A 116 1.28 -10.10 -1.20
C MET A 116 1.67 -8.63 -1.22
N MET A 117 2.95 -8.36 -1.08
CA MET A 117 3.52 -7.03 -1.13
C MET A 117 4.77 -7.05 -2.04
N PRO A 118 4.92 -6.09 -2.96
CA PRO A 118 6.13 -5.97 -3.74
C PRO A 118 7.30 -5.53 -2.86
N GLN A 119 8.52 -5.73 -3.34
CA GLN A 119 9.69 -5.14 -2.72
C GLN A 119 9.64 -3.62 -2.84
N VAL A 120 9.77 -2.94 -1.70
CA VAL A 120 9.85 -1.48 -1.64
C VAL A 120 11.32 -1.07 -1.50
N LEU A 121 11.72 -0.07 -2.28
CA LEU A 121 13.08 0.49 -2.25
C LEU A 121 13.04 1.90 -1.65
N ASN A 122 14.11 2.29 -1.00
CA ASN A 122 14.41 3.68 -0.67
C ASN A 122 14.85 4.44 -1.92
N ASP A 123 14.91 5.77 -1.87
CA ASP A 123 15.32 6.60 -3.00
C ASP A 123 16.73 6.30 -3.50
N ASP A 124 17.64 5.84 -2.62
CA ASP A 124 19.00 5.40 -2.94
C ASP A 124 19.08 4.01 -3.59
N GLY A 125 17.92 3.34 -3.79
CA GLY A 125 17.81 1.99 -4.34
C GLY A 125 18.05 0.86 -3.33
N SER A 126 18.32 1.16 -2.08
CA SER A 126 18.40 0.15 -1.03
C SER A 126 17.03 -0.43 -0.67
N ILE A 127 17.00 -1.68 -0.20
CA ILE A 127 15.74 -2.35 0.15
C ILE A 127 15.16 -1.73 1.42
N GLN A 128 13.91 -1.28 1.36
CA GLN A 128 13.16 -0.90 2.53
C GLN A 128 12.53 -2.15 3.18
N TYR A 129 13.04 -2.56 4.32
CA TYR A 129 12.54 -3.72 5.06
C TYR A 129 11.24 -3.36 5.80
N LEU A 130 10.10 -3.50 5.14
CA LEU A 130 8.77 -3.22 5.69
C LEU A 130 8.22 -4.35 6.57
N PRO A 131 8.43 -5.66 6.28
CA PRO A 131 7.93 -6.73 7.12
C PRO A 131 8.57 -6.68 8.50
N LYS A 132 7.79 -6.31 9.50
CA LYS A 132 8.18 -6.39 10.90
C LYS A 132 7.42 -7.56 11.52
N LEU A 133 8.14 -8.45 12.20
CA LEU A 133 7.48 -9.46 13.02
C LEU A 133 6.58 -8.77 14.05
N LEU A 134 5.39 -9.33 14.26
CA LEU A 134 4.52 -8.88 15.33
C LEU A 134 5.29 -8.88 16.64
N PRO A 135 5.39 -7.75 17.34
CA PRO A 135 6.13 -7.71 18.58
C PRO A 135 5.46 -8.61 19.61
N SER A 136 6.21 -9.53 20.21
CA SER A 136 5.69 -10.29 21.35
C SER A 136 5.35 -9.35 22.52
N PRO A 137 4.43 -9.70 23.42
CA PRO A 137 4.12 -8.91 24.61
C PRO A 137 5.39 -8.51 25.39
N PHE A 138 6.34 -9.43 25.48
CA PHE A 138 7.63 -9.20 26.13
C PHE A 138 8.52 -8.18 25.39
N SER A 139 8.48 -8.16 24.04
CA SER A 139 9.23 -7.18 23.26
C SER A 139 8.64 -5.76 23.37
N ILE A 140 7.31 -5.64 23.54
CA ILE A 140 6.63 -4.37 23.80
C ILE A 140 7.04 -3.84 25.17
N PHE A 141 7.07 -4.70 26.19
CA PHE A 141 7.52 -4.32 27.53
C PHE A 141 8.99 -3.84 27.55
N ARG A 142 9.89 -4.54 26.85
CA ARG A 142 11.30 -4.14 26.74
C ARG A 142 11.52 -2.82 26.00
N ARG A 143 10.61 -2.41 25.10
CA ARG A 143 10.67 -1.07 24.45
C ARG A 143 10.47 0.09 25.43
N LYS A 144 9.71 -0.12 26.51
CA LYS A 144 9.52 0.88 27.57
C LYS A 144 10.75 1.03 28.48
N ILE A 145 11.62 0.01 28.53
CA ILE A 145 12.88 0.04 29.28
C ILE A 145 13.96 0.49 28.29
N LYS A 146 14.41 1.74 28.39
CA LYS A 146 15.44 2.37 27.53
C LYS A 146 16.70 1.48 27.47
N LYS A 147 16.83 0.63 26.43
CA LYS A 147 18.08 -0.05 26.07
C LYS A 147 18.53 0.38 24.67
N PRO A 148 19.88 0.44 24.42
CA PRO A 148 20.41 1.05 23.23
C PRO A 148 19.93 0.35 21.95
N TYR A 149 19.56 1.16 20.97
CA TYR A 149 19.06 0.81 19.64
C TYR A 149 19.92 -0.23 18.89
N ALA A 150 21.22 -0.26 19.14
CA ALA A 150 22.16 -1.23 18.56
C ALA A 150 21.83 -2.71 18.85
N THR A 151 21.31 -3.01 20.06
CA THR A 151 20.94 -4.40 20.43
C THR A 151 19.68 -4.87 19.69
N TYR A 152 18.78 -3.94 19.36
CA TYR A 152 17.57 -4.20 18.59
C TYR A 152 17.88 -4.49 17.12
N LEU A 153 18.79 -3.74 16.51
CA LEU A 153 19.24 -3.97 15.12
C LEU A 153 19.95 -5.32 14.96
N LYS A 154 20.75 -5.75 15.94
CA LYS A 154 21.41 -7.06 15.91
C LYS A 154 20.40 -8.22 15.94
N PHE A 155 19.32 -8.06 16.71
CA PHE A 155 18.24 -9.07 16.79
C PHE A 155 17.42 -9.15 15.49
N ILE A 156 17.12 -8.00 14.87
CA ILE A 156 16.41 -7.95 13.57
C ILE A 156 17.27 -8.58 12.47
N ASN A 157 18.57 -8.30 12.42
CA ASN A 157 19.48 -8.90 11.42
C ASN A 157 19.55 -10.43 11.53
N ILE A 158 19.53 -10.99 12.74
CA ILE A 158 19.48 -12.46 12.95
C ILE A 158 18.16 -13.05 12.42
N LEU A 159 17.03 -12.38 12.62
CA LEU A 159 15.72 -12.82 12.14
C LEU A 159 15.59 -12.74 10.63
N ILE A 160 16.15 -11.71 10.00
CA ILE A 160 16.18 -11.53 8.54
C ILE A 160 17.08 -12.59 7.88
N MET A 161 18.22 -12.93 8.49
CA MET A 161 19.11 -13.98 7.98
C MET A 161 18.46 -15.36 8.01
N ASN A 162 17.62 -15.66 8.98
CA ASN A 162 16.88 -16.91 9.05
C ASN A 162 15.73 -17.01 8.02
N GLN A 163 15.17 -15.89 7.59
CA GLN A 163 14.12 -15.87 6.54
C GLN A 163 14.68 -16.05 5.13
N LYS A 164 15.94 -15.68 4.85
CA LYS A 164 16.59 -15.96 3.55
C LYS A 164 16.66 -17.44 3.19
N LYS A 165 16.46 -18.35 4.14
CA LYS A 165 16.45 -19.80 3.95
C LYS A 165 15.16 -20.34 3.30
N TYR A 166 14.12 -19.50 3.16
CA TYR A 166 12.80 -19.87 2.61
C TYR A 166 12.43 -19.12 1.33
N LEU A 167 13.39 -18.38 0.73
CA LEU A 167 13.19 -17.57 -0.48
C LEU A 167 14.09 -18.00 -1.65
N LEU A 168 14.46 -19.28 -1.70
CA LEU A 168 15.10 -19.91 -2.88
C LEU A 168 14.18 -20.98 -3.45
#